data_ee62c60a23fc2efdfa73d81b2c8714d9
#
_entry.id   ee62c60a23fc2efdfa73d81b2c8714d9
#
_cell.length_a   1.000
_cell.length_b   1.000
_cell.length_c   1.000
_cell.angle_alpha   90.00
_cell.angle_beta   90.00
_cell.angle_gamma   90.00
#
_symmetry.space_group_name_H-M   'P 1'
#
loop_
_entity.id
_entity.type
_entity.pdbx_description
1 polymer ?
#
loop_
_entity_poly.entity_id
_entity_poly.type
_entity_poly.pdbx_seq_one_letter_code
_entity_poly.pdbx_strand_id
1 'polypeptide(L)'
;MFIQETLKFVVDILKVPSVLVGLIALIGLLAQKKSFSDVVKGTVKTILGFIVLGGGATVLVGSLNPLGGMFEHAFNIQGIIPNNEAIVSIALEKYGASTALIMAFGMVANIVVARFTRLKYIFLTGHHTFYMACMIGIILTVAGFEGVQLVFTGALTLGLVMAFFPAIAQRYMRRITGNDDIAFGHFGTLGYVLSGWIGSKVGKNSRSTEEMNLPKNLSFLRDSSISISMTMIVIYLILAICAGRAYVESELSGGQNYLVYSIIQAITFAAGVFIILQGVRLILAEIVPAFTGFSEKLVPNARPALDCPVVYPYAPNAVLIGFLFSFLGGLAGLFLLGQLKMVLILPGVVPHFFTGATAGVFGNATGGRRGAMLGAFANGLLITFLPVLLLPVLGALGFANTTFSDADFGAIGILLGNMARFMSKEMIMLAIVAMFALLVAHNFLGKRKGAPAADRVEK
;
A
#
# COMPACT_ATOMS: atom_id res chain seq x y z
N MET A 1 30.56 34.95 -3.45
CA MET A 1 29.11 35.27 -3.58
C MET A 1 28.48 34.39 -4.65
N PHE A 2 28.82 34.46 -5.95
CA PHE A 2 28.18 33.64 -7.02
C PHE A 2 28.22 32.11 -6.76
N ILE A 3 29.35 31.54 -6.38
CA ILE A 3 29.49 30.09 -6.09
C ILE A 3 28.61 29.68 -4.91
N GLN A 4 28.50 30.49 -3.86
CA GLN A 4 27.68 30.21 -2.70
C GLN A 4 26.19 30.30 -3.04
N GLU A 5 25.78 31.26 -3.85
CA GLU A 5 24.39 31.38 -4.32
C GLU A 5 24.01 30.23 -5.26
N THR A 6 24.92 29.83 -6.16
CA THR A 6 24.70 28.67 -7.05
C THR A 6 24.59 27.37 -6.23
N LEU A 7 25.47 27.18 -5.23
CA LEU A 7 25.42 26.02 -4.38
C LEU A 7 24.11 25.97 -3.57
N LYS A 8 23.70 27.12 -3.02
CA LYS A 8 22.43 27.26 -2.31
C LYS A 8 21.25 26.94 -3.22
N PHE A 9 21.21 27.47 -4.44
CA PHE A 9 20.19 27.20 -5.44
C PHE A 9 20.07 25.68 -5.75
N VAL A 10 21.21 25.01 -5.99
CA VAL A 10 21.24 23.56 -6.24
C VAL A 10 20.73 22.78 -5.03
N VAL A 11 21.16 23.15 -3.83
CA VAL A 11 20.71 22.51 -2.57
C VAL A 11 19.21 22.71 -2.37
N ASP A 12 18.70 23.93 -2.61
CA ASP A 12 17.28 24.24 -2.45
C ASP A 12 16.42 23.47 -3.48
N ILE A 13 16.88 23.33 -4.73
CA ILE A 13 16.24 22.47 -5.73
C ILE A 13 16.19 21.02 -5.26
N LEU A 14 17.31 20.47 -4.76
CA LEU A 14 17.38 19.07 -4.32
C LEU A 14 16.57 18.79 -3.05
N LYS A 15 16.22 19.84 -2.27
CA LYS A 15 15.33 19.72 -1.12
C LYS A 15 13.86 19.67 -1.50
N VAL A 16 13.48 20.04 -2.72
CA VAL A 16 12.09 19.99 -3.19
C VAL A 16 11.75 18.57 -3.67
N PRO A 17 10.92 17.80 -2.96
CA PRO A 17 10.68 16.39 -3.27
C PRO A 17 10.18 16.15 -4.69
N SER A 18 9.28 17.01 -5.19
CA SER A 18 8.76 16.89 -6.56
C SER A 18 9.85 17.02 -7.62
N VAL A 19 10.80 17.94 -7.41
CA VAL A 19 11.92 18.15 -8.33
C VAL A 19 12.90 16.98 -8.26
N LEU A 20 13.20 16.48 -7.06
CA LEU A 20 14.08 15.32 -6.88
C LEU A 20 13.52 14.07 -7.61
N VAL A 21 12.23 13.79 -7.48
CA VAL A 21 11.58 12.68 -8.19
C VAL A 21 11.63 12.91 -9.72
N GLY A 22 11.43 14.15 -10.16
CA GLY A 22 11.61 14.53 -11.57
C GLY A 22 13.03 14.30 -12.09
N LEU A 23 14.06 14.63 -11.29
CA LEU A 23 15.47 14.37 -11.65
C LEU A 23 15.78 12.86 -11.72
N ILE A 24 15.20 12.05 -10.85
CA ILE A 24 15.30 10.58 -10.93
C ILE A 24 14.69 10.08 -12.25
N ALA A 25 13.50 10.58 -12.62
CA ALA A 25 12.86 10.26 -13.89
C ALA A 25 13.72 10.70 -15.09
N LEU A 26 14.27 11.93 -15.05
CA LEU A 26 15.19 12.45 -16.06
C LEU A 26 16.37 11.50 -16.30
N ILE A 27 17.07 11.12 -15.25
CA ILE A 27 18.23 10.21 -15.32
C ILE A 27 17.79 8.85 -15.90
N GLY A 28 16.65 8.31 -15.45
CA GLY A 28 16.11 7.06 -15.95
C GLY A 28 15.76 7.08 -17.43
N LEU A 29 15.14 8.17 -17.92
CA LEU A 29 14.77 8.36 -19.32
C LEU A 29 16.01 8.55 -20.23
N LEU A 30 17.00 9.30 -19.77
CA LEU A 30 18.29 9.47 -20.46
C LEU A 30 19.05 8.14 -20.57
N ALA A 31 19.09 7.36 -19.49
CA ALA A 31 19.71 6.03 -19.49
C ALA A 31 19.04 5.05 -20.47
N GLN A 32 17.74 5.21 -20.73
CA GLN A 32 16.99 4.45 -21.74
C GLN A 32 17.20 4.98 -23.18
N LYS A 33 17.94 6.06 -23.37
CA LYS A 33 18.16 6.71 -24.66
C LYS A 33 16.84 7.16 -25.33
N LYS A 34 15.87 7.63 -24.51
CA LYS A 34 14.60 8.20 -24.99
C LYS A 34 14.84 9.46 -25.80
N SER A 35 13.92 9.83 -26.67
CA SER A 35 13.98 11.08 -27.41
C SER A 35 13.99 12.29 -26.47
N PHE A 36 14.58 13.41 -26.89
CA PHE A 36 14.57 14.65 -26.10
C PHE A 36 13.15 15.05 -25.68
N SER A 37 12.19 14.94 -26.60
CA SER A 37 10.78 15.23 -26.34
C SER A 37 10.21 14.35 -25.22
N ASP A 38 10.51 13.04 -25.24
CA ASP A 38 10.03 12.09 -24.22
C ASP A 38 10.70 12.35 -22.87
N VAL A 39 11.99 12.68 -22.87
CA VAL A 39 12.73 13.04 -21.65
C VAL A 39 12.11 14.25 -20.98
N VAL A 40 11.86 15.33 -21.74
CA VAL A 40 11.23 16.55 -21.20
C VAL A 40 9.82 16.25 -20.70
N LYS A 41 8.99 15.58 -21.52
CA LYS A 41 7.62 15.24 -21.14
C LYS A 41 7.56 14.39 -19.88
N GLY A 42 8.37 13.32 -19.81
CA GLY A 42 8.37 12.41 -18.68
C GLY A 42 8.84 13.06 -17.40
N THR A 43 9.90 13.87 -17.47
CA THR A 43 10.39 14.65 -16.31
C THR A 43 9.34 15.61 -15.78
N VAL A 44 8.74 16.43 -16.67
CA VAL A 44 7.71 17.41 -16.26
C VAL A 44 6.45 16.71 -15.73
N LYS A 45 5.99 15.63 -16.37
CA LYS A 45 4.84 14.85 -15.88
C LYS A 45 5.10 14.26 -14.50
N THR A 46 6.31 13.81 -14.23
CA THR A 46 6.67 13.26 -12.91
C THR A 46 6.60 14.36 -11.84
N ILE A 47 7.12 15.57 -12.12
CA ILE A 47 7.02 16.72 -11.21
C ILE A 47 5.54 17.11 -10.99
N LEU A 48 4.78 17.25 -12.07
CA LEU A 48 3.34 17.56 -12.01
C LEU A 48 2.57 16.51 -11.20
N GLY A 49 2.88 15.23 -11.40
CA GLY A 49 2.26 14.14 -10.65
C GLY A 49 2.46 14.26 -9.15
N PHE A 50 3.66 14.66 -8.71
CA PHE A 50 3.95 14.89 -7.30
C PHE A 50 3.17 16.08 -6.72
N ILE A 51 3.05 17.17 -7.48
CA ILE A 51 2.26 18.35 -7.10
C ILE A 51 0.76 18.00 -7.03
N VAL A 52 0.23 17.25 -8.02
CA VAL A 52 -1.17 16.78 -8.04
C VAL A 52 -1.44 15.87 -6.84
N LEU A 53 -0.49 14.97 -6.49
CA LEU A 53 -0.59 14.12 -5.31
C LEU A 53 -0.77 14.96 -4.03
N GLY A 54 0.06 15.98 -3.84
CA GLY A 54 -0.04 16.91 -2.70
C GLY A 54 -1.38 17.66 -2.64
N GLY A 55 -1.86 18.13 -3.80
CA GLY A 55 -3.19 18.77 -3.91
C GLY A 55 -4.33 17.81 -3.53
N GLY A 56 -4.28 16.57 -4.01
CA GLY A 56 -5.24 15.53 -3.64
C GLY A 56 -5.22 15.19 -2.15
N ALA A 57 -4.03 15.22 -1.54
CA ALA A 57 -3.85 15.05 -0.10
C ALA A 57 -4.56 16.12 0.70
N THR A 58 -4.42 17.38 0.31
CA THR A 58 -5.10 18.51 0.97
C THR A 58 -6.62 18.32 0.93
N VAL A 59 -7.16 17.92 -0.22
CA VAL A 59 -8.60 17.65 -0.39
C VAL A 59 -9.05 16.50 0.52
N LEU A 60 -8.28 15.40 0.55
CA LEU A 60 -8.62 14.22 1.34
C LEU A 60 -8.56 14.49 2.84
N VAL A 61 -7.47 15.09 3.33
CA VAL A 61 -7.32 15.45 4.75
C VAL A 61 -8.39 16.46 5.17
N GLY A 62 -8.70 17.44 4.30
CA GLY A 62 -9.78 18.40 4.52
C GLY A 62 -11.15 17.74 4.73
N SER A 63 -11.41 16.62 4.07
CA SER A 63 -12.63 15.83 4.30
C SER A 63 -12.55 14.91 5.52
N LEU A 64 -11.38 14.34 5.85
CA LEU A 64 -11.22 13.48 7.03
C LEU A 64 -11.40 14.21 8.36
N ASN A 65 -10.99 15.47 8.44
CA ASN A 65 -11.09 16.25 9.68
C ASN A 65 -12.55 16.37 10.19
N PRO A 66 -13.54 16.76 9.35
CA PRO A 66 -14.94 16.75 9.78
C PRO A 66 -15.46 15.37 10.19
N LEU A 67 -15.02 14.31 9.51
CA LEU A 67 -15.40 12.94 9.87
C LEU A 67 -14.92 12.58 11.27
N GLY A 68 -13.65 12.88 11.56
CA GLY A 68 -13.06 12.69 12.89
C GLY A 68 -13.79 13.49 13.95
N GLY A 69 -14.10 14.77 13.69
CA GLY A 69 -14.85 15.64 14.59
C GLY A 69 -16.25 15.12 14.89
N MET A 70 -16.99 14.67 13.88
CA MET A 70 -18.32 14.06 14.06
C MET A 70 -18.23 12.77 14.91
N PHE A 71 -17.22 11.94 14.66
CA PHE A 71 -17.02 10.71 15.43
C PHE A 71 -16.68 11.00 16.90
N GLU A 72 -15.75 11.91 17.13
CA GLU A 72 -15.35 12.33 18.49
C GLU A 72 -16.54 12.92 19.26
N HIS A 73 -17.31 13.81 18.65
CA HIS A 73 -18.47 14.41 19.29
C HIS A 73 -19.58 13.40 19.56
N ALA A 74 -19.86 12.48 18.63
CA ALA A 74 -20.91 11.48 18.77
C ALA A 74 -20.64 10.45 19.85
N PHE A 75 -19.37 10.01 19.99
CA PHE A 75 -19.00 8.89 20.86
C PHE A 75 -18.09 9.29 22.02
N ASN A 76 -17.64 10.53 22.09
CA ASN A 76 -16.65 11.03 23.06
C ASN A 76 -15.34 10.21 23.06
N ILE A 77 -14.92 9.77 21.88
CA ILE A 77 -13.76 8.90 21.66
C ILE A 77 -13.04 9.36 20.39
N GLN A 78 -11.71 9.45 20.44
CA GLN A 78 -10.89 9.70 19.26
C GLN A 78 -10.66 8.40 18.49
N GLY A 79 -10.88 8.42 17.18
CA GLY A 79 -10.65 7.32 16.27
C GLY A 79 -9.64 7.67 15.18
N ILE A 80 -8.87 6.67 14.75
CA ILE A 80 -7.90 6.80 13.65
C ILE A 80 -8.48 6.11 12.42
N ILE A 81 -8.42 6.76 11.26
CA ILE A 81 -8.86 6.21 9.99
C ILE A 81 -7.63 5.81 9.18
N PRO A 82 -7.31 4.52 9.05
CA PRO A 82 -6.19 4.08 8.23
C PRO A 82 -6.41 4.40 6.75
N ASN A 83 -5.46 5.11 6.16
CA ASN A 83 -5.46 5.43 4.73
C ASN A 83 -4.02 5.71 4.28
N ASN A 84 -3.49 4.86 3.39
CA ASN A 84 -2.10 4.94 2.93
C ASN A 84 -1.83 6.25 2.19
N GLU A 85 -2.77 6.72 1.39
CA GLU A 85 -2.67 7.95 0.63
C GLU A 85 -2.54 9.17 1.55
N ALA A 86 -3.36 9.20 2.60
CA ALA A 86 -3.38 10.30 3.56
C ALA A 86 -2.08 10.37 4.38
N ILE A 87 -1.66 9.26 5.00
CA ILE A 87 -0.46 9.27 5.85
C ILE A 87 0.81 9.55 5.05
N VAL A 88 0.93 9.00 3.85
CA VAL A 88 2.08 9.27 2.96
C VAL A 88 2.11 10.73 2.56
N SER A 89 0.98 11.31 2.20
CA SER A 89 0.88 12.70 1.81
C SER A 89 1.36 13.66 2.89
N ILE A 90 0.95 13.42 4.14
CA ILE A 90 1.41 14.18 5.32
C ILE A 90 2.91 13.98 5.53
N ALA A 91 3.38 12.74 5.38
CA ALA A 91 4.79 12.40 5.63
C ALA A 91 5.75 13.01 4.60
N LEU A 92 5.31 13.20 3.35
CA LEU A 92 6.17 13.66 2.26
C LEU A 92 6.70 15.08 2.45
N GLU A 93 6.03 15.93 3.23
CA GLU A 93 6.55 17.25 3.59
C GLU A 93 7.92 17.16 4.26
N LYS A 94 8.10 16.15 5.12
CA LYS A 94 9.34 15.94 5.87
C LYS A 94 10.25 14.86 5.26
N TYR A 95 9.66 13.78 4.74
CA TYR A 95 10.38 12.56 4.34
C TYR A 95 10.44 12.36 2.82
N GLY A 96 9.94 13.31 2.02
CA GLY A 96 9.80 13.14 0.57
C GLY A 96 11.11 12.84 -0.16
N ALA A 97 12.21 13.52 0.18
CA ALA A 97 13.51 13.28 -0.43
C ALA A 97 14.06 11.88 -0.12
N SER A 98 14.02 11.45 1.15
CA SER A 98 14.46 10.11 1.55
C SER A 98 13.56 9.02 0.96
N THR A 99 12.25 9.26 0.91
CA THR A 99 11.29 8.34 0.27
C THR A 99 11.64 8.09 -1.20
N ALA A 100 11.89 9.15 -1.96
CA ALA A 100 12.23 9.05 -3.39
C ALA A 100 13.53 8.27 -3.62
N LEU A 101 14.56 8.53 -2.81
CA LEU A 101 15.84 7.83 -2.90
C LEU A 101 15.71 6.35 -2.47
N ILE A 102 15.02 6.08 -1.37
CA ILE A 102 14.76 4.70 -0.92
C ILE A 102 14.00 3.93 -1.99
N MET A 103 12.96 4.53 -2.60
CA MET A 103 12.22 3.94 -3.70
C MET A 103 13.14 3.59 -4.87
N ALA A 104 13.88 4.56 -5.39
CA ALA A 104 14.73 4.38 -6.57
C ALA A 104 15.77 3.27 -6.35
N PHE A 105 16.53 3.33 -5.25
CA PHE A 105 17.55 2.32 -4.95
C PHE A 105 16.93 0.99 -4.49
N GLY A 106 15.76 1.00 -3.86
CA GLY A 106 15.02 -0.21 -3.49
C GLY A 106 14.55 -1.00 -4.71
N MET A 107 14.09 -0.31 -5.77
CA MET A 107 13.77 -0.95 -7.04
C MET A 107 15.01 -1.59 -7.68
N VAL A 108 16.17 -0.93 -7.62
CA VAL A 108 17.45 -1.54 -8.05
C VAL A 108 17.78 -2.75 -7.20
N ALA A 109 17.63 -2.67 -5.87
CA ALA A 109 17.86 -3.79 -4.97
C ALA A 109 16.93 -4.97 -5.27
N ASN A 110 15.65 -4.73 -5.61
CA ASN A 110 14.72 -5.77 -6.06
C ASN A 110 15.21 -6.47 -7.34
N ILE A 111 15.71 -5.72 -8.33
CA ILE A 111 16.30 -6.29 -9.55
C ILE A 111 17.53 -7.15 -9.21
N VAL A 112 18.39 -6.70 -8.29
CA VAL A 112 19.58 -7.47 -7.84
C VAL A 112 19.13 -8.76 -7.18
N VAL A 113 18.15 -8.73 -6.27
CA VAL A 113 17.59 -9.95 -5.66
C VAL A 113 17.03 -10.87 -6.74
N ALA A 114 16.20 -10.36 -7.64
CA ALA A 114 15.60 -11.16 -8.70
C ALA A 114 16.64 -11.75 -9.67
N ARG A 115 17.73 -11.02 -9.97
CA ARG A 115 18.81 -11.49 -10.84
C ARG A 115 19.61 -12.63 -10.22
N PHE A 116 19.98 -12.49 -8.96
CA PHE A 116 20.96 -13.35 -8.30
C PHE A 116 20.35 -14.40 -7.38
N THR A 117 19.03 -14.45 -7.24
CA THR A 117 18.34 -15.45 -6.40
C THR A 117 17.31 -16.25 -7.19
N ARG A 118 16.61 -17.17 -6.51
CA ARG A 118 15.46 -17.90 -7.06
C ARG A 118 14.16 -17.08 -7.00
N LEU A 119 14.16 -15.95 -6.31
CA LEU A 119 13.02 -15.04 -6.19
C LEU A 119 12.94 -14.14 -7.42
N LYS A 120 12.43 -14.67 -8.53
CA LYS A 120 12.36 -14.00 -9.84
C LYS A 120 11.20 -13.00 -9.95
N TYR A 121 10.94 -12.23 -8.89
CA TYR A 121 9.80 -11.32 -8.82
C TYR A 121 10.25 -9.87 -8.97
N ILE A 122 9.66 -9.17 -9.94
CA ILE A 122 9.85 -7.73 -10.16
C ILE A 122 8.58 -7.03 -9.73
N PHE A 123 8.66 -6.24 -8.67
CA PHE A 123 7.54 -5.54 -8.09
C PHE A 123 7.22 -4.29 -8.91
N LEU A 124 6.04 -4.25 -9.53
CA LEU A 124 5.65 -3.19 -10.48
C LEU A 124 4.52 -2.28 -9.97
N THR A 125 3.97 -2.55 -8.79
CA THR A 125 2.95 -1.68 -8.18
C THR A 125 3.62 -0.46 -7.55
N GLY A 126 3.80 0.55 -8.35
CA GLY A 126 4.63 1.71 -8.01
C GLY A 126 4.14 2.50 -6.81
N HIS A 127 2.81 2.72 -6.65
CA HIS A 127 2.29 3.44 -5.49
C HIS A 127 2.56 2.67 -4.18
N HIS A 128 2.41 1.35 -4.16
CA HIS A 128 2.80 0.54 -3.01
C HIS A 128 4.29 0.59 -2.73
N THR A 129 5.14 0.52 -3.78
CA THR A 129 6.59 0.72 -3.63
C THR A 129 6.91 2.07 -2.99
N PHE A 130 6.23 3.13 -3.42
CA PHE A 130 6.39 4.48 -2.91
C PHE A 130 5.94 4.60 -1.45
N TYR A 131 4.78 4.03 -1.10
CA TYR A 131 4.25 4.06 0.27
C TYR A 131 5.11 3.24 1.23
N MET A 132 5.60 2.08 0.81
CA MET A 132 6.51 1.27 1.62
C MET A 132 7.86 1.97 1.81
N ALA A 133 8.41 2.61 0.79
CA ALA A 133 9.61 3.42 0.89
C ALA A 133 9.44 4.57 1.90
N CYS A 134 8.28 5.23 1.89
CA CYS A 134 7.93 6.28 2.83
C CYS A 134 7.89 5.76 4.27
N MET A 135 7.16 4.67 4.52
CA MET A 135 7.07 4.06 5.85
C MET A 135 8.42 3.61 6.40
N ILE A 136 9.22 2.92 5.57
CA ILE A 136 10.57 2.50 5.95
C ILE A 136 11.43 3.73 6.29
N GLY A 137 11.36 4.78 5.46
CA GLY A 137 12.07 6.05 5.69
C GLY A 137 11.69 6.72 7.00
N ILE A 138 10.40 6.77 7.35
CA ILE A 138 9.89 7.30 8.61
C ILE A 138 10.47 6.52 9.79
N ILE A 139 10.31 5.20 9.79
CA ILE A 139 10.69 4.34 10.93
C ILE A 139 12.22 4.35 11.14
N LEU A 140 12.99 4.26 10.07
CA LEU A 140 14.45 4.33 10.18
C LEU A 140 14.91 5.72 10.65
N THR A 141 14.25 6.81 10.23
CA THR A 141 14.56 8.15 10.74
C THR A 141 14.25 8.26 12.24
N VAL A 142 13.11 7.72 12.69
CA VAL A 142 12.75 7.65 14.12
C VAL A 142 13.77 6.80 14.88
N ALA A 143 14.34 5.77 14.27
CA ALA A 143 15.41 4.94 14.79
C ALA A 143 16.81 5.62 14.76
N GLY A 144 16.91 6.87 14.32
CA GLY A 144 18.15 7.66 14.32
C GLY A 144 19.04 7.44 13.08
N PHE A 145 18.51 6.83 12.00
CA PHE A 145 19.23 6.76 10.73
C PHE A 145 19.14 8.08 9.97
N GLU A 146 20.25 8.48 9.34
CA GLU A 146 20.35 9.72 8.58
C GLU A 146 21.16 9.52 7.29
N GLY A 147 21.01 10.45 6.33
CA GLY A 147 21.81 10.54 5.12
C GLY A 147 21.92 9.22 4.36
N VAL A 148 23.15 8.84 4.01
CA VAL A 148 23.45 7.64 3.22
C VAL A 148 23.04 6.35 3.96
N GLN A 149 23.19 6.29 5.27
CA GLN A 149 22.81 5.10 6.05
C GLN A 149 21.31 4.84 5.97
N LEU A 150 20.50 5.91 6.06
CA LEU A 150 19.03 5.85 5.93
C LEU A 150 18.64 5.30 4.56
N VAL A 151 19.17 5.90 3.50
CA VAL A 151 18.83 5.51 2.12
C VAL A 151 19.31 4.09 1.81
N PHE A 152 20.52 3.74 2.19
CA PHE A 152 21.08 2.41 1.93
C PHE A 152 20.31 1.31 2.66
N THR A 153 20.11 1.46 3.96
CA THR A 153 19.38 0.48 4.78
C THR A 153 17.92 0.38 4.34
N GLY A 154 17.29 1.51 4.06
CA GLY A 154 15.91 1.56 3.56
C GLY A 154 15.75 0.91 2.19
N ALA A 155 16.67 1.15 1.27
CA ALA A 155 16.65 0.57 -0.07
C ALA A 155 16.82 -0.97 -0.05
N LEU A 156 17.75 -1.48 0.76
CA LEU A 156 17.92 -2.94 0.92
C LEU A 156 16.67 -3.57 1.53
N THR A 157 16.10 -2.95 2.55
CA THR A 157 14.84 -3.41 3.17
C THR A 157 13.72 -3.46 2.15
N LEU A 158 13.52 -2.38 1.40
CA LEU A 158 12.49 -2.30 0.36
C LEU A 158 12.71 -3.37 -0.71
N GLY A 159 13.93 -3.55 -1.20
CA GLY A 159 14.26 -4.57 -2.19
C GLY A 159 13.96 -6.00 -1.73
N LEU A 160 14.22 -6.30 -0.46
CA LEU A 160 13.90 -7.59 0.15
C LEU A 160 12.39 -7.82 0.23
N VAL A 161 11.62 -6.86 0.74
CA VAL A 161 10.16 -7.02 0.90
C VAL A 161 9.47 -7.13 -0.46
N MET A 162 9.93 -6.39 -1.48
CA MET A 162 9.42 -6.47 -2.85
C MET A 162 9.68 -7.84 -3.53
N ALA A 163 10.68 -8.58 -3.10
CA ALA A 163 10.92 -9.93 -3.59
C ALA A 163 10.18 -11.00 -2.75
N PHE A 164 10.06 -10.77 -1.45
CA PHE A 164 9.57 -11.77 -0.50
C PHE A 164 8.04 -11.91 -0.52
N PHE A 165 7.30 -10.81 -0.52
CA PHE A 165 5.84 -10.87 -0.51
C PHE A 165 5.24 -11.50 -1.77
N PRO A 166 5.67 -11.18 -3.00
CA PRO A 166 5.24 -11.93 -4.17
C PRO A 166 5.53 -13.43 -4.08
N ALA A 167 6.69 -13.81 -3.55
CA ALA A 167 7.05 -15.22 -3.39
C ALA A 167 6.09 -15.97 -2.45
N ILE A 168 5.67 -15.36 -1.34
CA ILE A 168 4.71 -15.95 -0.41
C ILE A 168 3.33 -16.12 -1.07
N ALA A 169 2.89 -15.14 -1.88
CA ALA A 169 1.60 -15.17 -2.56
C ALA A 169 1.55 -16.14 -3.75
N GLN A 170 2.69 -16.48 -4.36
CA GLN A 170 2.74 -17.13 -5.67
C GLN A 170 1.98 -18.46 -5.74
N ARG A 171 1.97 -19.25 -4.67
CA ARG A 171 1.20 -20.50 -4.63
C ARG A 171 -0.31 -20.29 -4.80
N TYR A 172 -0.83 -19.16 -4.34
CA TYR A 172 -2.25 -18.80 -4.50
C TYR A 172 -2.49 -18.18 -5.87
N MET A 173 -1.54 -17.37 -6.35
CA MET A 173 -1.61 -16.81 -7.71
C MET A 173 -1.73 -17.89 -8.76
N ARG A 174 -0.95 -18.97 -8.67
CA ARG A 174 -1.08 -20.13 -9.58
C ARG A 174 -2.47 -20.76 -9.57
N ARG A 175 -3.16 -20.76 -8.41
CA ARG A 175 -4.53 -21.28 -8.31
C ARG A 175 -5.56 -20.34 -8.92
N ILE A 176 -5.33 -19.03 -8.82
CA ILE A 176 -6.22 -18.00 -9.36
C ILE A 176 -6.07 -17.91 -10.86
N THR A 177 -4.85 -17.84 -11.37
CA THR A 177 -4.54 -17.58 -12.79
C THR A 177 -4.42 -18.86 -13.64
N GLY A 178 -4.17 -20.00 -13.01
CA GLY A 178 -3.91 -21.27 -13.69
C GLY A 178 -2.49 -21.38 -14.30
N ASN A 179 -1.63 -20.37 -14.11
CA ASN A 179 -0.26 -20.35 -14.64
C ASN A 179 0.72 -19.69 -13.66
N ASP A 180 1.97 -19.52 -14.08
CA ASP A 180 3.07 -18.95 -13.28
C ASP A 180 3.66 -17.68 -13.92
N ASP A 181 2.94 -17.05 -14.85
CA ASP A 181 3.44 -15.95 -15.68
C ASP A 181 3.46 -14.63 -14.94
N ILE A 182 2.51 -14.43 -14.01
CA ILE A 182 2.38 -13.24 -13.21
C ILE A 182 2.43 -13.56 -11.70
N ALA A 183 2.92 -12.60 -10.94
CA ALA A 183 2.94 -12.63 -9.49
C ALA A 183 2.06 -11.51 -8.92
N PHE A 184 1.86 -11.54 -7.60
CA PHE A 184 1.08 -10.54 -6.91
C PHE A 184 1.99 -9.52 -6.21
N GLY A 185 1.81 -8.25 -6.53
CA GLY A 185 2.64 -7.14 -6.06
C GLY A 185 1.83 -6.07 -5.33
N HIS A 186 1.36 -6.38 -4.12
CA HIS A 186 0.63 -5.45 -3.28
C HIS A 186 0.96 -5.73 -1.80
N PHE A 187 1.13 -4.69 -0.98
CA PHE A 187 1.55 -4.85 0.42
C PHE A 187 0.41 -5.15 1.40
N GLY A 188 -0.61 -5.88 0.95
CA GLY A 188 -1.61 -6.57 1.75
C GLY A 188 -1.45 -8.10 1.74
N THR A 189 -0.33 -8.60 1.24
CA THR A 189 -0.06 -10.02 0.94
C THR A 189 -0.32 -10.94 2.13
N LEU A 190 0.06 -10.56 3.35
CA LEU A 190 -0.19 -11.37 4.54
C LEU A 190 -1.69 -11.60 4.77
N GLY A 191 -2.52 -10.59 4.55
CA GLY A 191 -3.97 -10.71 4.64
C GLY A 191 -4.53 -11.65 3.57
N TYR A 192 -4.01 -11.60 2.35
CA TYR A 192 -4.44 -12.48 1.25
C TYR A 192 -4.03 -13.92 1.46
N VAL A 193 -2.80 -14.14 1.91
CA VAL A 193 -2.27 -15.46 2.27
C VAL A 193 -3.06 -16.05 3.45
N LEU A 194 -3.38 -15.25 4.46
CA LEU A 194 -4.26 -15.63 5.56
C LEU A 194 -5.63 -16.05 5.04
N SER A 195 -6.24 -15.26 4.16
CA SER A 195 -7.52 -15.56 3.54
C SER A 195 -7.47 -16.87 2.75
N GLY A 196 -6.46 -17.06 1.91
CA GLY A 196 -6.27 -18.28 1.16
C GLY A 196 -6.01 -19.51 2.06
N TRP A 197 -5.30 -19.33 3.17
CA TRP A 197 -5.08 -20.38 4.16
C TRP A 197 -6.38 -20.76 4.88
N ILE A 198 -7.16 -19.79 5.35
CA ILE A 198 -8.48 -20.02 5.95
C ILE A 198 -9.38 -20.74 4.95
N GLY A 199 -9.44 -20.28 3.69
CA GLY A 199 -10.20 -20.93 2.64
C GLY A 199 -9.87 -22.40 2.49
N SER A 200 -8.58 -22.75 2.52
CA SER A 200 -8.13 -24.15 2.43
C SER A 200 -8.60 -25.04 3.61
N LYS A 201 -8.89 -24.43 4.76
CA LYS A 201 -9.36 -25.16 5.96
C LYS A 201 -10.87 -25.29 6.03
N VAL A 202 -11.61 -24.23 5.63
CA VAL A 202 -13.07 -24.17 5.80
C VAL A 202 -13.84 -24.49 4.52
N GLY A 203 -13.16 -24.56 3.38
CA GLY A 203 -13.76 -24.61 2.05
C GLY A 203 -14.20 -26.00 1.57
N LYS A 204 -14.04 -27.06 2.36
CA LYS A 204 -14.43 -28.41 1.94
C LYS A 204 -15.91 -28.41 1.49
N ASN A 205 -16.15 -28.82 0.24
CA ASN A 205 -17.47 -28.85 -0.42
C ASN A 205 -18.14 -27.47 -0.58
N SER A 206 -17.40 -26.36 -0.47
CA SER A 206 -17.94 -25.03 -0.72
C SER A 206 -17.86 -24.69 -2.21
N ARG A 207 -18.97 -24.26 -2.80
CA ARG A 207 -19.03 -23.81 -4.20
C ARG A 207 -18.37 -22.46 -4.37
N SER A 208 -17.93 -22.14 -5.59
CA SER A 208 -17.38 -20.82 -5.91
C SER A 208 -18.40 -19.70 -5.71
N THR A 209 -17.89 -18.51 -5.39
CA THR A 209 -18.70 -17.28 -5.38
C THR A 209 -19.25 -16.96 -6.76
N GLU A 210 -18.56 -17.39 -7.82
CA GLU A 210 -18.97 -17.12 -9.21
C GLU A 210 -20.21 -17.91 -9.64
N GLU A 211 -20.55 -18.95 -8.91
CA GLU A 211 -21.83 -19.68 -9.05
C GLU A 211 -23.01 -18.97 -8.35
N MET A 212 -22.80 -17.80 -7.76
CA MET A 212 -23.87 -17.00 -7.15
C MET A 212 -24.46 -16.03 -8.16
N ASN A 213 -25.78 -16.03 -8.28
CA ASN A 213 -26.49 -15.02 -9.06
C ASN A 213 -26.60 -13.73 -8.24
N LEU A 214 -25.62 -12.86 -8.32
CA LEU A 214 -25.70 -11.52 -7.73
C LEU A 214 -26.60 -10.61 -8.60
N PRO A 215 -27.45 -9.77 -7.97
CA PRO A 215 -28.29 -8.82 -8.71
C PRO A 215 -27.44 -7.91 -9.62
N LYS A 216 -27.81 -7.83 -10.91
CA LYS A 216 -27.11 -6.97 -11.88
C LYS A 216 -27.08 -5.51 -11.46
N ASN A 217 -28.08 -5.08 -10.69
CA ASN A 217 -28.22 -3.70 -10.19
C ASN A 217 -27.11 -3.31 -9.20
N LEU A 218 -26.32 -4.26 -8.67
CA LEU A 218 -25.19 -3.98 -7.79
C LEU A 218 -23.85 -3.93 -8.53
N SER A 219 -23.85 -4.10 -9.85
CA SER A 219 -22.60 -4.11 -10.65
C SER A 219 -21.79 -2.81 -10.55
N PHE A 220 -22.45 -1.66 -10.30
CA PHE A 220 -21.78 -0.38 -10.12
C PHE A 220 -20.83 -0.36 -8.90
N LEU A 221 -21.08 -1.18 -7.88
CA LEU A 221 -20.19 -1.32 -6.72
C LEU A 221 -18.85 -2.01 -7.04
N ARG A 222 -18.68 -2.53 -8.25
CA ARG A 222 -17.39 -3.06 -8.74
C ARG A 222 -16.43 -1.94 -9.16
N ASP A 223 -16.94 -0.74 -9.43
CA ASP A 223 -16.11 0.45 -9.61
C ASP A 223 -15.66 0.99 -8.25
N SER A 224 -14.33 1.11 -8.07
CA SER A 224 -13.75 1.51 -6.79
C SER A 224 -14.19 2.92 -6.37
N SER A 225 -14.24 3.86 -7.30
CA SER A 225 -14.60 5.27 -7.00
C SER A 225 -16.04 5.36 -6.55
N ILE A 226 -16.95 4.66 -7.24
CA ILE A 226 -18.38 4.61 -6.88
C ILE A 226 -18.57 3.90 -5.54
N SER A 227 -17.92 2.75 -5.35
CA SER A 227 -18.02 1.98 -4.10
C SER A 227 -17.53 2.79 -2.89
N ILE A 228 -16.37 3.47 -3.04
CA ILE A 228 -15.82 4.36 -2.01
C ILE A 228 -16.80 5.51 -1.73
N SER A 229 -17.30 6.22 -2.76
CA SER A 229 -18.22 7.33 -2.60
C SER A 229 -19.50 6.92 -1.86
N MET A 230 -20.15 5.84 -2.31
CA MET A 230 -21.40 5.37 -1.71
C MET A 230 -21.21 4.92 -0.26
N THR A 231 -20.13 4.21 0.04
CA THR A 231 -19.83 3.78 1.39
C THR A 231 -19.54 4.95 2.31
N MET A 232 -18.77 5.94 1.83
CA MET A 232 -18.48 7.16 2.59
C MET A 232 -19.74 7.98 2.82
N ILE A 233 -20.66 8.11 1.84
CA ILE A 233 -21.95 8.77 2.05
C ILE A 233 -22.70 8.13 3.22
N VAL A 234 -22.79 6.80 3.25
CA VAL A 234 -23.47 6.09 4.35
C VAL A 234 -22.77 6.37 5.70
N ILE A 235 -21.45 6.30 5.75
CA ILE A 235 -20.68 6.54 6.98
C ILE A 235 -20.87 8.00 7.47
N TYR A 236 -20.70 8.98 6.58
CA TYR A 236 -20.87 10.39 6.93
C TYR A 236 -22.28 10.71 7.42
N LEU A 237 -23.32 10.18 6.76
CA LEU A 237 -24.71 10.38 7.19
C LEU A 237 -24.98 9.76 8.55
N ILE A 238 -24.50 8.55 8.81
CA ILE A 238 -24.64 7.91 10.13
C ILE A 238 -23.95 8.75 11.19
N LEU A 239 -22.70 9.18 10.97
CA LEU A 239 -21.96 9.98 11.93
C LEU A 239 -22.57 11.36 12.15
N ALA A 240 -23.07 12.01 11.10
CA ALA A 240 -23.74 13.30 11.23
C ALA A 240 -25.04 13.21 12.04
N ILE A 241 -25.82 12.14 11.87
CA ILE A 241 -27.02 11.88 12.67
C ILE A 241 -26.63 11.62 14.13
N CYS A 242 -25.60 10.83 14.39
CA CYS A 242 -25.11 10.54 15.74
C CYS A 242 -24.50 11.78 16.43
N ALA A 243 -23.74 12.60 15.71
CA ALA A 243 -23.16 13.85 16.23
C ALA A 243 -24.21 14.93 16.49
N GLY A 244 -25.34 14.84 15.77
CA GLY A 244 -26.46 15.76 15.92
C GLY A 244 -26.36 17.00 15.03
N ARG A 245 -27.54 17.47 14.59
CA ARG A 245 -27.68 18.60 13.69
C ARG A 245 -26.99 19.87 14.19
N ALA A 246 -27.22 20.20 15.47
CA ALA A 246 -26.70 21.44 16.07
C ALA A 246 -25.18 21.53 15.96
N TYR A 247 -24.47 20.45 16.34
CA TYR A 247 -23.01 20.40 16.29
C TYR A 247 -22.49 20.51 14.83
N VAL A 248 -23.05 19.75 13.91
CA VAL A 248 -22.56 19.77 12.51
C VAL A 248 -22.81 21.12 11.85
N GLU A 249 -23.99 21.73 12.08
CA GLU A 249 -24.33 23.01 11.46
C GLU A 249 -23.55 24.18 12.08
N SER A 250 -23.28 24.18 13.41
CA SER A 250 -22.55 25.29 14.06
C SER A 250 -21.04 25.18 13.94
N GLU A 251 -20.49 23.98 14.18
CA GLU A 251 -19.02 23.82 14.33
C GLU A 251 -18.31 23.37 13.05
N LEU A 252 -19.00 22.66 12.13
CA LEU A 252 -18.35 22.05 10.97
C LEU A 252 -18.76 22.66 9.65
N SER A 253 -20.05 22.95 9.45
CA SER A 253 -20.57 23.31 8.12
C SER A 253 -20.77 24.81 7.89
N GLY A 254 -20.57 25.64 8.93
CA GLY A 254 -20.80 27.08 8.86
C GLY A 254 -22.27 27.44 8.56
N GLY A 255 -23.21 26.65 9.05
CA GLY A 255 -24.66 26.85 8.89
C GLY A 255 -25.28 26.13 7.70
N GLN A 256 -24.49 25.37 6.91
CA GLN A 256 -25.05 24.50 5.87
C GLN A 256 -25.79 23.33 6.50
N ASN A 257 -26.89 22.87 5.86
CA ASN A 257 -27.65 21.72 6.31
C ASN A 257 -26.72 20.49 6.51
N TYR A 258 -26.78 19.86 7.67
CA TYR A 258 -25.88 18.81 8.11
C TYR A 258 -25.85 17.57 7.20
N LEU A 259 -26.97 17.18 6.59
CA LEU A 259 -27.03 16.04 5.66
C LEU A 259 -26.38 16.39 4.31
N VAL A 260 -26.68 17.59 3.78
CA VAL A 260 -26.06 18.06 2.53
C VAL A 260 -24.54 18.20 2.68
N TYR A 261 -24.12 18.83 3.77
CA TYR A 261 -22.70 18.93 4.10
C TYR A 261 -22.02 17.55 4.14
N SER A 262 -22.61 16.59 4.84
CA SER A 262 -22.08 15.24 4.98
C SER A 262 -21.96 14.52 3.64
N ILE A 263 -22.94 14.61 2.77
CA ILE A 263 -22.89 14.02 1.42
C ILE A 263 -21.76 14.66 0.61
N ILE A 264 -21.60 15.99 0.66
CA ILE A 264 -20.54 16.70 -0.06
C ILE A 264 -19.17 16.29 0.47
N GLN A 265 -18.97 16.21 1.79
CA GLN A 265 -17.71 15.77 2.39
C GLN A 265 -17.35 14.32 2.00
N ALA A 266 -18.32 13.42 1.98
CA ALA A 266 -18.13 12.03 1.56
C ALA A 266 -17.66 11.92 0.09
N ILE A 267 -18.28 12.68 -0.81
CA ILE A 267 -17.88 12.72 -2.22
C ILE A 267 -16.51 13.41 -2.37
N THR A 268 -16.25 14.45 -1.58
CA THR A 268 -14.95 15.16 -1.54
C THR A 268 -13.82 14.22 -1.09
N PHE A 269 -14.08 13.34 -0.11
CA PHE A 269 -13.14 12.28 0.26
C PHE A 269 -12.77 11.39 -0.93
N ALA A 270 -13.78 10.86 -1.63
CA ALA A 270 -13.55 10.02 -2.80
C ALA A 270 -12.81 10.77 -3.93
N ALA A 271 -13.11 12.03 -4.14
CA ALA A 271 -12.42 12.90 -5.09
C ALA A 271 -10.94 13.10 -4.69
N GLY A 272 -10.66 13.33 -3.40
CA GLY A 272 -9.29 13.41 -2.87
C GLY A 272 -8.48 12.14 -3.17
N VAL A 273 -9.03 10.96 -2.87
CA VAL A 273 -8.42 9.66 -3.21
C VAL A 273 -8.14 9.57 -4.71
N PHE A 274 -9.13 9.92 -5.54
CA PHE A 274 -8.98 9.87 -6.99
C PHE A 274 -7.85 10.79 -7.49
N ILE A 275 -7.76 12.03 -6.99
CA ILE A 275 -6.72 13.00 -7.35
C ILE A 275 -5.34 12.47 -6.95
N ILE A 276 -5.18 11.93 -5.74
CA ILE A 276 -3.93 11.33 -5.27
C ILE A 276 -3.50 10.20 -6.21
N LEU A 277 -4.40 9.26 -6.52
CA LEU A 277 -4.11 8.16 -7.42
C LEU A 277 -3.72 8.62 -8.83
N GLN A 278 -4.31 9.70 -9.35
CA GLN A 278 -3.90 10.30 -10.61
C GLN A 278 -2.49 10.90 -10.53
N GLY A 279 -2.17 11.62 -9.45
CA GLY A 279 -0.82 12.14 -9.20
C GLY A 279 0.22 11.02 -9.17
N VAL A 280 -0.05 9.94 -8.43
CA VAL A 280 0.81 8.75 -8.39
C VAL A 280 0.96 8.13 -9.77
N ARG A 281 -0.12 7.97 -10.55
CA ARG A 281 -0.06 7.42 -11.92
C ARG A 281 0.83 8.27 -12.83
N LEU A 282 0.78 9.61 -12.73
CA LEU A 282 1.67 10.50 -13.50
C LEU A 282 3.15 10.30 -13.14
N ILE A 283 3.47 10.16 -11.85
CA ILE A 283 4.84 9.86 -11.40
C ILE A 283 5.32 8.52 -11.98
N LEU A 284 4.47 7.51 -11.92
CA LEU A 284 4.84 6.13 -12.24
C LEU A 284 4.79 5.83 -13.73
N ALA A 285 4.04 6.60 -14.51
CA ALA A 285 3.90 6.39 -15.96
C ALA A 285 5.24 6.36 -16.71
N GLU A 286 6.25 7.07 -16.19
CA GLU A 286 7.59 7.11 -16.78
C GLU A 286 8.58 6.21 -16.05
N ILE A 287 8.46 6.09 -14.72
CA ILE A 287 9.40 5.32 -13.89
C ILE A 287 9.18 3.81 -14.09
N VAL A 288 7.94 3.32 -14.04
CA VAL A 288 7.65 1.89 -14.10
C VAL A 288 8.02 1.25 -15.44
N PRO A 289 7.68 1.80 -16.62
CA PRO A 289 8.12 1.24 -17.90
C PRO A 289 9.64 1.17 -18.04
N ALA A 290 10.35 2.16 -17.45
CA ALA A 290 11.79 2.15 -17.38
C ALA A 290 12.33 0.91 -16.69
N PHE A 291 11.85 0.68 -15.48
CA PHE A 291 12.26 -0.47 -14.68
C PHE A 291 11.81 -1.80 -15.30
N THR A 292 10.62 -1.87 -15.90
CA THR A 292 10.16 -3.07 -16.60
C THR A 292 11.09 -3.43 -17.76
N GLY A 293 11.42 -2.47 -18.63
CA GLY A 293 12.33 -2.70 -19.74
C GLY A 293 13.76 -3.09 -19.31
N PHE A 294 14.26 -2.57 -18.19
CA PHE A 294 15.52 -3.01 -17.60
C PHE A 294 15.42 -4.42 -17.00
N SER A 295 14.35 -4.69 -16.26
CA SER A 295 14.20 -5.97 -15.57
C SER A 295 14.07 -7.14 -16.54
N GLU A 296 13.34 -6.98 -17.65
CA GLU A 296 13.19 -8.01 -18.69
C GLU A 296 14.53 -8.39 -19.32
N LYS A 297 15.41 -7.41 -19.55
CA LYS A 297 16.75 -7.65 -20.11
C LYS A 297 17.73 -8.23 -19.09
N LEU A 298 17.64 -7.79 -17.82
CA LEU A 298 18.59 -8.14 -16.78
C LEU A 298 18.21 -9.42 -16.02
N VAL A 299 16.93 -9.77 -15.95
CA VAL A 299 16.42 -10.89 -15.16
C VAL A 299 15.67 -11.88 -16.05
N PRO A 300 16.35 -12.91 -16.57
CA PRO A 300 15.68 -13.96 -17.32
C PRO A 300 14.59 -14.65 -16.48
N ASN A 301 13.44 -14.89 -17.11
CA ASN A 301 12.25 -15.50 -16.47
C ASN A 301 11.73 -14.69 -15.27
N ALA A 302 11.85 -13.35 -15.31
CA ALA A 302 11.24 -12.48 -14.33
C ALA A 302 9.71 -12.61 -14.37
N ARG A 303 9.08 -12.64 -13.20
CA ARG A 303 7.63 -12.57 -13.04
C ARG A 303 7.24 -11.17 -12.62
N PRO A 304 6.44 -10.44 -13.44
CA PRO A 304 5.92 -9.15 -13.03
C PRO A 304 4.93 -9.34 -11.88
N ALA A 305 5.20 -8.69 -10.76
CA ALA A 305 4.30 -8.67 -9.62
C ALA A 305 3.40 -7.44 -9.73
N LEU A 306 2.10 -7.69 -9.92
CA LEU A 306 1.08 -6.71 -10.31
C LEU A 306 0.06 -6.48 -9.19
N ASP A 307 -0.63 -5.35 -9.29
CA ASP A 307 -1.58 -4.83 -8.31
C ASP A 307 -2.89 -5.62 -8.21
N CYS A 308 -3.68 -5.34 -7.17
CA CYS A 308 -4.98 -5.94 -6.85
C CYS A 308 -5.91 -6.16 -8.06
N PRO A 309 -6.11 -5.20 -8.97
CA PRO A 309 -7.03 -5.38 -10.09
C PRO A 309 -6.68 -6.56 -11.01
N VAL A 310 -5.43 -7.05 -11.00
CA VAL A 310 -5.02 -8.17 -11.85
C VAL A 310 -5.77 -9.48 -11.54
N VAL A 311 -6.23 -9.65 -10.29
CA VAL A 311 -6.95 -10.86 -9.88
C VAL A 311 -8.48 -10.71 -9.93
N TYR A 312 -9.00 -9.51 -10.07
CA TYR A 312 -10.45 -9.25 -10.03
C TYR A 312 -11.24 -9.92 -11.19
N PRO A 313 -10.73 -9.96 -12.42
CA PRO A 313 -11.44 -10.64 -13.52
C PRO A 313 -11.63 -12.14 -13.30
N TYR A 314 -10.80 -12.78 -12.47
CA TYR A 314 -10.91 -14.22 -12.22
C TYR A 314 -12.06 -14.58 -11.26
N ALA A 315 -12.50 -13.65 -10.41
CA ALA A 315 -13.60 -13.88 -9.48
C ALA A 315 -14.33 -12.58 -9.11
N PRO A 316 -15.06 -11.96 -10.04
CA PRO A 316 -15.71 -10.66 -9.82
C PRO A 316 -16.78 -10.65 -8.73
N ASN A 317 -17.43 -11.78 -8.43
CA ASN A 317 -18.35 -11.88 -7.29
C ASN A 317 -17.58 -11.94 -5.97
N ALA A 318 -16.42 -12.62 -5.95
CA ALA A 318 -15.55 -12.65 -4.77
C ALA A 318 -15.03 -11.26 -4.41
N VAL A 319 -14.85 -10.36 -5.37
CA VAL A 319 -14.47 -8.95 -5.15
C VAL A 319 -15.49 -8.25 -4.26
N LEU A 320 -16.78 -8.31 -4.59
CA LEU A 320 -17.85 -7.67 -3.81
C LEU A 320 -18.00 -8.32 -2.43
N ILE A 321 -18.03 -9.64 -2.39
CA ILE A 321 -18.17 -10.41 -1.14
C ILE A 321 -16.97 -10.13 -0.23
N GLY A 322 -15.76 -10.12 -0.80
CA GLY A 322 -14.53 -9.84 -0.07
C GLY A 322 -14.51 -8.43 0.53
N PHE A 323 -14.92 -7.42 -0.23
CA PHE A 323 -15.06 -6.06 0.30
C PHE A 323 -16.02 -6.00 1.48
N LEU A 324 -17.24 -6.52 1.30
CA LEU A 324 -18.28 -6.49 2.34
C LEU A 324 -17.83 -7.21 3.62
N PHE A 325 -17.30 -8.42 3.50
CA PHE A 325 -16.89 -9.20 4.66
C PHE A 325 -15.62 -8.65 5.33
N SER A 326 -14.68 -8.07 4.57
CA SER A 326 -13.55 -7.34 5.15
C SER A 326 -14.01 -6.11 5.94
N PHE A 327 -14.95 -5.34 5.39
CA PHE A 327 -15.51 -4.19 6.09
C PHE A 327 -16.25 -4.60 7.39
N LEU A 328 -17.03 -5.69 7.34
CA LEU A 328 -17.65 -6.27 8.53
C LEU A 328 -16.60 -6.75 9.56
N GLY A 329 -15.48 -7.32 9.09
CA GLY A 329 -14.34 -7.66 9.93
C GLY A 329 -13.72 -6.43 10.60
N GLY A 330 -13.61 -5.31 9.86
CA GLY A 330 -13.17 -4.01 10.39
C GLY A 330 -14.10 -3.48 11.47
N LEU A 331 -15.42 -3.53 11.25
CA LEU A 331 -16.42 -3.12 12.27
C LEU A 331 -16.35 -4.01 13.52
N ALA A 332 -16.18 -5.32 13.35
CA ALA A 332 -15.99 -6.22 14.47
C ALA A 332 -14.68 -5.93 15.22
N GLY A 333 -13.60 -5.62 14.49
CA GLY A 333 -12.33 -5.20 15.06
C GLY A 333 -12.44 -3.90 15.85
N LEU A 334 -13.14 -2.89 15.32
CA LEU A 334 -13.42 -1.65 16.02
C LEU A 334 -14.14 -1.89 17.35
N PHE A 335 -15.20 -2.73 17.34
CA PHE A 335 -15.91 -3.10 18.55
C PHE A 335 -14.98 -3.78 19.57
N LEU A 336 -14.16 -4.75 19.13
CA LEU A 336 -13.21 -5.44 20.00
C LEU A 336 -12.16 -4.47 20.58
N LEU A 337 -11.62 -3.54 19.79
CA LEU A 337 -10.67 -2.53 20.27
C LEU A 337 -11.30 -1.66 21.37
N GLY A 338 -12.59 -1.30 21.22
CA GLY A 338 -13.33 -0.57 22.26
C GLY A 338 -13.45 -1.37 23.56
N GLN A 339 -13.79 -2.65 23.49
CA GLN A 339 -13.85 -3.53 24.67
C GLN A 339 -12.47 -3.70 25.36
N LEU A 340 -11.41 -3.74 24.57
CA LEU A 340 -10.04 -3.85 25.05
C LEU A 340 -9.45 -2.51 25.52
N LYS A 341 -10.20 -1.41 25.42
CA LYS A 341 -9.76 -0.04 25.75
C LYS A 341 -8.48 0.38 25.01
N MET A 342 -8.33 -0.08 23.77
CA MET A 342 -7.24 0.27 22.88
C MET A 342 -7.63 1.46 22.01
N VAL A 343 -6.64 2.02 21.30
CA VAL A 343 -6.89 3.07 20.30
C VAL A 343 -7.86 2.53 19.24
N LEU A 344 -8.91 3.29 18.98
CA LEU A 344 -9.94 2.89 18.03
C LEU A 344 -9.47 3.12 16.59
N ILE A 345 -9.55 2.07 15.80
CA ILE A 345 -9.28 2.09 14.38
C ILE A 345 -10.61 2.00 13.65
N LEU A 346 -10.97 3.10 13.00
CA LEU A 346 -12.18 3.16 12.17
C LEU A 346 -11.93 2.44 10.84
N PRO A 347 -12.87 1.60 10.35
CA PRO A 347 -12.68 0.90 9.09
C PRO A 347 -12.51 1.87 7.92
N GLY A 348 -11.30 1.98 7.39
CA GLY A 348 -11.00 2.75 6.18
C GLY A 348 -11.61 2.07 4.96
N VAL A 349 -12.46 2.78 4.21
CA VAL A 349 -13.18 2.19 3.07
C VAL A 349 -12.23 1.79 1.95
N VAL A 350 -11.22 2.61 1.66
CA VAL A 350 -10.22 2.35 0.61
C VAL A 350 -9.46 1.04 0.87
N PRO A 351 -8.82 0.84 2.04
CA PRO A 351 -8.14 -0.42 2.31
C PRO A 351 -9.08 -1.62 2.33
N HIS A 352 -10.28 -1.49 2.92
CA HIS A 352 -11.23 -2.61 2.92
C HIS A 352 -11.73 -2.96 1.52
N PHE A 353 -11.86 -1.96 0.61
CA PHE A 353 -12.19 -2.24 -0.77
C PHE A 353 -11.05 -3.02 -1.46
N PHE A 354 -9.84 -2.49 -1.51
CA PHE A 354 -8.76 -3.13 -2.26
C PHE A 354 -8.28 -4.43 -1.61
N THR A 355 -7.96 -4.39 -0.31
CA THR A 355 -7.44 -5.58 0.37
C THR A 355 -8.52 -6.62 0.65
N GLY A 356 -9.72 -6.19 1.00
CA GLY A 356 -10.84 -7.09 1.25
C GLY A 356 -11.30 -7.81 -0.02
N ALA A 357 -11.44 -7.10 -1.14
CA ALA A 357 -11.76 -7.67 -2.44
C ALA A 357 -10.73 -8.73 -2.84
N THR A 358 -9.45 -8.40 -2.73
CA THR A 358 -8.34 -9.32 -3.05
C THR A 358 -8.34 -10.54 -2.11
N ALA A 359 -8.52 -10.33 -0.80
CA ALA A 359 -8.65 -11.41 0.16
C ALA A 359 -9.83 -12.34 -0.18
N GLY A 360 -10.95 -11.77 -0.65
CA GLY A 360 -12.10 -12.52 -1.16
C GLY A 360 -11.74 -13.43 -2.32
N VAL A 361 -10.99 -12.92 -3.31
CA VAL A 361 -10.52 -13.71 -4.46
C VAL A 361 -9.59 -14.84 -4.02
N PHE A 362 -8.60 -14.57 -3.15
CA PHE A 362 -7.68 -15.58 -2.63
C PHE A 362 -8.40 -16.66 -1.82
N GLY A 363 -9.36 -16.25 -0.97
CA GLY A 363 -10.19 -17.15 -0.19
C GLY A 363 -11.11 -18.01 -1.07
N ASN A 364 -11.72 -17.43 -2.11
CA ASN A 364 -12.54 -18.13 -3.09
C ASN A 364 -11.73 -19.19 -3.85
N ALA A 365 -10.52 -18.88 -4.27
CA ALA A 365 -9.65 -19.80 -5.01
C ALA A 365 -9.27 -21.06 -4.24
N THR A 366 -9.37 -21.04 -2.92
CA THR A 366 -9.01 -22.16 -2.04
C THR A 366 -10.20 -22.78 -1.31
N GLY A 367 -11.27 -22.00 -1.07
CA GLY A 367 -12.36 -22.42 -0.21
C GLY A 367 -13.74 -21.97 -0.66
N GLY A 368 -13.91 -21.53 -1.91
CA GLY A 368 -15.18 -21.08 -2.45
C GLY A 368 -15.81 -19.97 -1.61
N ARG A 369 -17.14 -19.96 -1.52
CA ARG A 369 -17.91 -18.94 -0.77
C ARG A 369 -17.47 -18.79 0.68
N ARG A 370 -17.26 -19.91 1.38
CA ARG A 370 -16.84 -19.89 2.78
C ARG A 370 -15.44 -19.29 2.92
N GLY A 371 -14.53 -19.67 2.01
CA GLY A 371 -13.18 -19.12 1.99
C GLY A 371 -13.18 -17.62 1.73
N ALA A 372 -13.96 -17.15 0.75
CA ALA A 372 -14.09 -15.74 0.45
C ALA A 372 -14.61 -14.92 1.63
N MET A 373 -15.71 -15.37 2.26
CA MET A 373 -16.35 -14.68 3.38
C MET A 373 -15.46 -14.64 4.63
N LEU A 374 -15.04 -15.82 5.11
CA LEU A 374 -14.28 -15.92 6.36
C LEU A 374 -12.84 -15.40 6.22
N GLY A 375 -12.23 -15.64 5.06
CA GLY A 375 -10.89 -15.14 4.77
C GLY A 375 -10.85 -13.61 4.69
N ALA A 376 -11.80 -13.00 3.98
CA ALA A 376 -11.89 -11.55 3.91
C ALA A 376 -12.26 -10.91 5.26
N PHE A 377 -13.16 -11.53 6.04
CA PHE A 377 -13.45 -11.09 7.39
C PHE A 377 -12.21 -11.10 8.29
N ALA A 378 -11.40 -12.16 8.23
CA ALA A 378 -10.15 -12.23 8.97
C ALA A 378 -9.13 -11.20 8.49
N ASN A 379 -9.07 -10.90 7.17
CA ASN A 379 -8.27 -9.80 6.67
C ASN A 379 -8.73 -8.45 7.26
N GLY A 380 -10.04 -8.23 7.35
CA GLY A 380 -10.61 -7.02 7.96
C GLY A 380 -10.21 -6.84 9.42
N LEU A 381 -10.25 -7.92 10.22
CA LEU A 381 -9.72 -7.91 11.58
C LEU A 381 -8.22 -7.58 11.59
N LEU A 382 -7.42 -8.24 10.74
CA LEU A 382 -5.98 -8.07 10.69
C LEU A 382 -5.59 -6.62 10.42
N ILE A 383 -6.18 -5.98 9.40
CA ILE A 383 -5.88 -4.58 9.03
C ILE A 383 -6.48 -3.56 10.01
N THR A 384 -7.30 -4.00 10.97
CA THR A 384 -7.78 -3.17 12.07
C THR A 384 -6.84 -3.24 13.28
N PHE A 385 -6.28 -4.42 13.59
CA PHE A 385 -5.41 -4.57 14.76
C PHE A 385 -3.95 -4.17 14.49
N LEU A 386 -3.40 -4.42 13.30
CA LEU A 386 -2.02 -4.07 12.98
C LEU A 386 -1.72 -2.56 13.11
N PRO A 387 -2.57 -1.63 12.69
CA PRO A 387 -2.36 -0.21 12.88
C PRO A 387 -2.14 0.19 14.34
N VAL A 388 -2.87 -0.40 15.28
CA VAL A 388 -2.69 -0.11 16.72
C VAL A 388 -1.27 -0.40 17.19
N LEU A 389 -0.67 -1.48 16.68
CA LEU A 389 0.70 -1.88 16.99
C LEU A 389 1.74 -1.07 16.21
N LEU A 390 1.35 -0.49 15.08
CA LEU A 390 2.21 0.32 14.22
C LEU A 390 2.36 1.77 14.74
N LEU A 391 1.29 2.36 15.26
CA LEU A 391 1.29 3.75 15.74
C LEU A 391 2.50 4.12 16.62
N PRO A 392 2.88 3.31 17.63
CA PRO A 392 3.98 3.67 18.53
C PRO A 392 5.36 3.77 17.86
N VAL A 393 5.52 3.23 16.64
CA VAL A 393 6.82 3.24 15.93
C VAL A 393 6.89 4.30 14.83
N LEU A 394 5.79 5.01 14.57
CA LEU A 394 5.73 6.09 13.58
C LEU A 394 6.19 7.46 14.12
N GLY A 395 6.55 7.55 15.42
CA GLY A 395 6.97 8.80 16.06
C GLY A 395 5.85 9.85 16.00
N ALA A 396 6.18 11.08 15.61
CA ALA A 396 5.20 12.18 15.55
C ALA A 396 4.02 11.91 14.59
N LEU A 397 4.22 11.08 13.57
CA LEU A 397 3.15 10.71 12.64
C LEU A 397 2.12 9.74 13.25
N GLY A 398 2.41 9.10 14.38
CA GLY A 398 1.43 8.31 15.13
C GLY A 398 0.24 9.12 15.66
N PHE A 399 0.33 10.45 15.66
CA PHE A 399 -0.73 11.39 16.09
C PHE A 399 -1.45 12.08 14.92
N ALA A 400 -1.27 11.62 13.68
CA ALA A 400 -1.80 12.28 12.50
C ALA A 400 -3.29 11.96 12.19
N ASN A 401 -4.03 11.35 13.11
CA ASN A 401 -5.42 10.86 12.93
C ASN A 401 -5.61 9.90 11.74
N THR A 402 -4.52 9.49 11.10
CA THR A 402 -4.47 8.50 10.04
C THR A 402 -3.20 7.66 10.18
N THR A 403 -3.12 6.52 9.48
CA THR A 403 -1.96 5.63 9.51
C THR A 403 -1.95 4.72 8.28
N PHE A 404 -0.87 3.95 8.12
CA PHE A 404 -0.82 2.89 7.10
C PHE A 404 -1.84 1.78 7.43
N SER A 405 -2.48 1.26 6.40
CA SER A 405 -3.66 0.40 6.55
C SER A 405 -3.39 -1.07 6.26
N ASP A 406 -2.57 -1.37 5.23
CA ASP A 406 -2.49 -2.73 4.72
C ASP A 406 -1.54 -3.60 5.56
N ALA A 407 -1.80 -4.90 5.58
CA ALA A 407 -1.17 -5.83 6.52
C ALA A 407 0.37 -5.83 6.48
N ASP A 408 0.97 -5.69 5.31
CA ASP A 408 2.42 -5.79 5.15
C ASP A 408 3.13 -4.51 5.61
N PHE A 409 2.48 -3.33 5.50
CA PHE A 409 2.98 -2.11 6.14
C PHE A 409 3.04 -2.28 7.65
N GLY A 410 1.94 -2.78 8.24
CA GLY A 410 1.90 -3.08 9.66
C GLY A 410 3.01 -4.05 10.08
N ALA A 411 3.12 -5.19 9.40
CA ALA A 411 4.10 -6.22 9.74
C ALA A 411 5.56 -5.73 9.64
N ILE A 412 5.92 -5.08 8.54
CA ILE A 412 7.29 -4.57 8.33
C ILE A 412 7.57 -3.39 9.26
N GLY A 413 6.61 -2.49 9.43
CA GLY A 413 6.78 -1.33 10.31
C GLY A 413 6.96 -1.73 11.78
N ILE A 414 6.13 -2.67 12.28
CA ILE A 414 6.23 -3.20 13.64
C ILE A 414 7.57 -3.93 13.82
N LEU A 415 7.98 -4.74 12.84
CA LEU A 415 9.27 -5.44 12.89
C LEU A 415 10.44 -4.46 12.99
N LEU A 416 10.56 -3.53 12.06
CA LEU A 416 11.64 -2.53 12.04
C LEU A 416 11.64 -1.63 13.27
N GLY A 417 10.46 -1.15 13.67
CA GLY A 417 10.33 -0.28 14.83
C GLY A 417 10.69 -0.97 16.14
N ASN A 418 10.34 -2.26 16.30
CA ASN A 418 10.76 -3.02 17.46
C ASN A 418 12.25 -3.40 17.41
N MET A 419 12.81 -3.72 16.23
CA MET A 419 14.26 -3.87 16.10
C MET A 419 14.98 -2.62 16.61
N ALA A 420 14.48 -1.42 16.28
CA ALA A 420 15.06 -0.15 16.73
C ALA A 420 15.00 0.08 18.26
N ARG A 421 14.11 -0.62 18.96
CA ARG A 421 14.02 -0.56 20.44
C ARG A 421 15.07 -1.42 21.14
N PHE A 422 15.49 -2.50 20.50
CA PHE A 422 16.36 -3.52 21.13
C PHE A 422 17.76 -3.61 20.50
N MET A 423 17.96 -2.98 19.34
CA MET A 423 19.22 -3.06 18.58
C MET A 423 19.71 -1.65 18.24
N SER A 424 21.05 -1.47 18.20
CA SER A 424 21.61 -0.22 17.65
C SER A 424 21.37 -0.14 16.12
N LYS A 425 21.45 1.06 15.56
CA LYS A 425 21.30 1.26 14.11
C LYS A 425 22.32 0.47 13.29
N GLU A 426 23.54 0.30 13.80
CA GLU A 426 24.59 -0.49 13.17
C GLU A 426 24.21 -1.98 13.14
N MET A 427 23.64 -2.52 14.22
CA MET A 427 23.16 -3.90 14.28
C MET A 427 21.99 -4.14 13.33
N ILE A 428 21.06 -3.19 13.23
CA ILE A 428 19.93 -3.25 12.28
C ILE A 428 20.46 -3.27 10.85
N MET A 429 21.36 -2.34 10.52
CA MET A 429 21.97 -2.27 9.20
C MET A 429 22.71 -3.57 8.86
N LEU A 430 23.51 -4.08 9.80
CA LEU A 430 24.24 -5.34 9.63
C LEU A 430 23.27 -6.52 9.41
N ALA A 431 22.19 -6.62 10.18
CA ALA A 431 21.19 -7.68 10.03
C ALA A 431 20.53 -7.65 8.64
N ILE A 432 20.15 -6.46 8.14
CA ILE A 432 19.54 -6.30 6.82
C ILE A 432 20.56 -6.64 5.70
N VAL A 433 21.80 -6.16 5.82
CA VAL A 433 22.86 -6.48 4.86
C VAL A 433 23.18 -7.98 4.88
N ALA A 434 23.27 -8.59 6.05
CA ALA A 434 23.49 -10.03 6.19
C ALA A 434 22.35 -10.85 5.56
N MET A 435 21.08 -10.46 5.80
CA MET A 435 19.93 -11.13 5.21
C MET A 435 19.94 -11.00 3.67
N PHE A 436 20.26 -9.82 3.14
CA PHE A 436 20.38 -9.60 1.71
C PHE A 436 21.53 -10.44 1.11
N ALA A 437 22.70 -10.42 1.74
CA ALA A 437 23.87 -11.20 1.31
C ALA A 437 23.63 -12.71 1.38
N LEU A 438 23.00 -13.20 2.44
CA LEU A 438 22.66 -14.62 2.60
C LEU A 438 21.66 -15.08 1.53
N LEU A 439 20.65 -14.26 1.23
CA LEU A 439 19.68 -14.56 0.19
C LEU A 439 20.36 -14.69 -1.19
N VAL A 440 21.28 -13.79 -1.50
CA VAL A 440 22.07 -13.83 -2.74
C VAL A 440 23.06 -15.02 -2.73
N ALA A 441 23.80 -15.22 -1.63
CA ALA A 441 24.80 -16.27 -1.51
C ALA A 441 24.19 -17.69 -1.59
N HIS A 442 23.01 -17.90 -1.02
CA HIS A 442 22.30 -19.19 -1.06
C HIS A 442 22.13 -19.72 -2.49
N ASN A 443 21.90 -18.86 -3.46
CA ASN A 443 21.76 -19.26 -4.86
C ASN A 443 23.09 -19.74 -5.49
N PHE A 444 24.22 -19.15 -5.08
CA PHE A 444 25.55 -19.56 -5.57
C PHE A 444 26.01 -20.87 -4.94
N LEU A 445 25.72 -21.08 -3.66
CA LEU A 445 26.06 -22.31 -2.93
C LEU A 445 25.22 -23.50 -3.40
N GLY A 446 23.93 -23.29 -3.73
CA GLY A 446 23.04 -24.33 -4.23
C GLY A 446 23.39 -24.84 -5.63
N LYS A 447 24.06 -24.03 -6.47
CA LYS A 447 24.54 -24.44 -7.80
C LYS A 447 25.75 -25.38 -7.73
N ARG A 448 26.49 -25.41 -6.64
CA ARG A 448 27.66 -26.32 -6.43
C ARG A 448 27.27 -27.75 -6.07
N LYS A 449 26.06 -27.98 -5.57
CA LYS A 449 25.50 -29.32 -5.34
C LYS A 449 24.52 -29.59 -6.48
N GLY A 450 25.04 -30.23 -7.56
CA GLY A 450 24.25 -30.63 -8.70
C GLY A 450 23.02 -31.44 -8.24
N ALA A 451 21.84 -30.89 -8.33
CA ALA A 451 20.60 -31.64 -8.26
C ALA A 451 20.08 -31.83 -9.70
N PRO A 452 19.73 -33.07 -10.08
CA PRO A 452 19.15 -33.34 -11.39
C PRO A 452 17.82 -32.63 -11.51
N ALA A 453 17.52 -32.19 -12.74
CA ALA A 453 16.24 -31.66 -13.14
C ALA A 453 15.13 -32.64 -12.76
N ALA A 454 14.27 -32.25 -11.83
CA ALA A 454 13.03 -32.96 -11.58
C ALA A 454 11.97 -32.45 -12.54
N ASP A 455 12.08 -32.86 -13.80
CA ASP A 455 10.93 -33.07 -14.68
C ASP A 455 10.31 -34.41 -14.25
N ARG A 456 9.28 -34.37 -13.47
CA ARG A 456 8.21 -35.36 -13.43
C ARG A 456 6.94 -34.69 -12.98
N VAL A 457 6.17 -34.23 -13.94
CA VAL A 457 4.72 -34.14 -13.86
C VAL A 457 4.20 -35.56 -13.78
N GLU A 458 3.68 -35.98 -12.66
CA GLU A 458 2.79 -37.13 -12.60
C GLU A 458 1.33 -36.65 -12.66
N LYS A 459 0.60 -37.36 -13.51
CA LYS A 459 -0.77 -37.20 -13.96
C LYS A 459 -1.81 -37.10 -12.83
#